data_ca947999b25551d4a160c157ac1124d5
#
_entry.id   ca947999b25551d4a160c157ac1124d5
#
_cell.length_a   1.000
_cell.length_b   1.000
_cell.length_c   1.000
_cell.angle_alpha   90.00
_cell.angle_beta   90.00
_cell.angle_gamma   90.00
#
_symmetry.space_group_name_H-M   'P 1'
#
loop_
_entity.id
_entity.type
_entity.pdbx_description
1 polymer ?
#
loop_
_entity_poly.entity_id
_entity_poly.type
_entity_poly.pdbx_seq_one_letter_code
_entity_poly.pdbx_strand_id
1 'polypeptide(L)'
;TLIGVSKTKPVEMLSEIYDEGIREFGENKVQEMCEKMEVMPKDIHWHMIGHLQTNKVKYIVGKTSLIHSVDSLHLAKEIQKQAIKHDCSCDILVEVNIAGEASKFGTSRDEAISLVEEIAKLDHIHIKGLMTIAPFVDDPEDNRQYFRDIKQLSVDIAQKNIDNVSMNVLSMGMTGDYTVAIEEGATMVRVGTGIFGERDYSKAN
;
A
#
# COMPACT_ATOMS: atom_id res chain seq x y z
N THR A 1 3.62 -3.24 -11.68
CA THR A 1 3.34 -4.37 -10.76
C THR A 1 1.83 -4.49 -10.52
N LEU A 2 1.29 -5.69 -10.68
CA LEU A 2 -0.09 -6.03 -10.33
C LEU A 2 -0.12 -6.69 -8.96
N ILE A 3 -0.86 -6.10 -8.03
CA ILE A 3 -1.09 -6.67 -6.69
C ILE A 3 -2.48 -7.31 -6.68
N GLY A 4 -2.53 -8.63 -6.43
CA GLY A 4 -3.78 -9.36 -6.18
C GLY A 4 -4.30 -9.03 -4.78
N VAL A 5 -5.40 -8.26 -4.70
CA VAL A 5 -5.99 -7.87 -3.41
C VAL A 5 -6.87 -9.01 -2.90
N SER A 6 -6.31 -9.80 -2.00
CA SER A 6 -6.87 -11.07 -1.54
C SER A 6 -7.68 -10.99 -0.25
N LYS A 7 -7.92 -9.78 0.28
CA LYS A 7 -8.74 -9.60 1.49
C LYS A 7 -10.08 -10.30 1.38
N THR A 8 -10.48 -10.99 2.46
CA THR A 8 -11.74 -11.76 2.56
C THR A 8 -11.87 -12.94 1.60
N LYS A 9 -10.81 -13.32 0.93
CA LYS A 9 -10.81 -14.45 -0.01
C LYS A 9 -10.14 -15.68 0.63
N PRO A 10 -10.67 -16.90 0.41
CA PRO A 10 -10.09 -18.11 0.96
C PRO A 10 -8.75 -18.46 0.28
N VAL A 11 -7.93 -19.24 0.98
CA VAL A 11 -6.59 -19.63 0.53
C VAL A 11 -6.60 -20.37 -0.81
N GLU A 12 -7.63 -21.16 -1.07
CA GLU A 12 -7.82 -21.91 -2.32
C GLU A 12 -7.82 -20.98 -3.54
N MET A 13 -8.53 -19.84 -3.45
CA MET A 13 -8.54 -18.85 -4.55
C MET A 13 -7.18 -18.18 -4.72
N LEU A 14 -6.46 -17.93 -3.61
CA LEU A 14 -5.11 -17.38 -3.70
C LEU A 14 -4.16 -18.39 -4.38
N SER A 15 -4.30 -19.67 -4.06
CA SER A 15 -3.49 -20.73 -4.65
C SER A 15 -3.68 -20.83 -6.17
N GLU A 16 -4.92 -20.69 -6.66
CA GLU A 16 -5.20 -20.66 -8.09
C GLU A 16 -4.46 -19.49 -8.77
N ILE A 17 -4.54 -18.30 -8.20
CA ILE A 17 -3.88 -17.11 -8.76
C ILE A 17 -2.34 -17.21 -8.63
N TYR A 18 -1.85 -17.83 -7.57
CA TYR A 18 -0.43 -18.14 -7.42
C TYR A 18 0.07 -19.08 -8.51
N ASP A 19 -0.69 -20.13 -8.85
CA ASP A 19 -0.36 -21.09 -9.90
C ASP A 19 -0.33 -20.43 -11.29
N GLU A 20 -1.14 -19.36 -11.50
CA GLU A 20 -1.09 -18.51 -12.70
C GLU A 20 0.13 -17.54 -12.72
N GLY A 21 0.98 -17.59 -11.71
CA GLY A 21 2.25 -16.86 -11.68
C GLY A 21 2.24 -15.55 -10.89
N ILE A 22 1.13 -15.15 -10.28
CA ILE A 22 1.09 -13.97 -9.40
C ILE A 22 1.86 -14.26 -8.10
N ARG A 23 2.72 -13.33 -7.70
CA ARG A 23 3.50 -13.41 -6.45
C ARG A 23 3.25 -12.23 -5.53
N GLU A 24 2.59 -11.19 -6.00
CA GLU A 24 2.31 -9.95 -5.26
C GLU A 24 0.89 -9.99 -4.73
N PHE A 25 0.70 -10.15 -3.41
CA PHE A 25 -0.60 -10.20 -2.76
C PHE A 25 -0.76 -9.09 -1.74
N GLY A 26 -1.95 -8.46 -1.72
CA GLY A 26 -2.25 -7.34 -0.84
C GLY A 26 -3.36 -7.66 0.15
N GLU A 27 -3.12 -7.35 1.43
CA GLU A 27 -4.07 -7.56 2.51
C GLU A 27 -4.39 -6.26 3.26
N ASN A 28 -5.62 -6.17 3.75
CA ASN A 28 -6.07 -5.02 4.54
C ASN A 28 -5.98 -5.25 6.05
N LYS A 29 -5.97 -6.51 6.50
CA LYS A 29 -5.96 -6.87 7.92
C LYS A 29 -4.73 -7.69 8.24
N VAL A 30 -3.98 -7.26 9.26
CA VAL A 30 -2.77 -7.93 9.72
C VAL A 30 -3.03 -9.39 10.11
N GLN A 31 -4.11 -9.66 10.82
CA GLN A 31 -4.48 -11.01 11.25
C GLN A 31 -4.63 -11.95 10.04
N GLU A 32 -5.48 -11.56 9.08
CA GLU A 32 -5.73 -12.33 7.85
C GLU A 32 -4.45 -12.57 7.06
N MET A 33 -3.61 -11.53 6.95
CA MET A 33 -2.32 -11.66 6.27
C MET A 33 -1.41 -12.67 6.96
N CYS A 34 -1.29 -12.63 8.29
CA CYS A 34 -0.47 -13.57 9.04
C CYS A 34 -0.95 -15.01 8.88
N GLU A 35 -2.27 -15.26 8.97
CA GLU A 35 -2.86 -16.59 8.78
C GLU A 35 -2.55 -17.15 7.38
N LYS A 36 -2.66 -16.32 6.34
CA LYS A 36 -2.32 -16.71 4.96
C LYS A 36 -0.83 -16.95 4.77
N MET A 37 0.03 -16.16 5.37
CA MET A 37 1.49 -16.35 5.33
C MET A 37 1.93 -17.70 5.91
N GLU A 38 1.18 -18.28 6.83
CA GLU A 38 1.50 -19.58 7.45
C GLU A 38 1.32 -20.74 6.49
N VAL A 39 0.32 -20.66 5.61
CA VAL A 39 -0.11 -21.76 4.75
C VAL A 39 0.24 -21.58 3.27
N MET A 40 0.48 -20.36 2.82
CA MET A 40 0.84 -20.06 1.44
C MET A 40 2.37 -20.17 1.20
N PRO A 41 2.81 -20.35 -0.07
CA PRO A 41 4.23 -20.40 -0.43
C PRO A 41 5.04 -19.21 0.06
N LYS A 42 6.33 -19.45 0.39
CA LYS A 42 7.21 -18.45 1.01
C LYS A 42 7.81 -17.44 0.04
N ASP A 43 7.66 -17.67 -1.26
CA ASP A 43 8.09 -16.74 -2.33
C ASP A 43 7.03 -15.69 -2.69
N ILE A 44 5.94 -15.62 -1.93
CA ILE A 44 4.95 -14.55 -2.05
C ILE A 44 5.47 -13.27 -1.41
N HIS A 45 5.33 -12.18 -2.14
CA HIS A 45 5.56 -10.83 -1.67
C HIS A 45 4.26 -10.26 -1.10
N TRP A 46 4.22 -10.14 0.20
CA TRP A 46 3.04 -9.63 0.90
C TRP A 46 3.06 -8.13 1.06
N HIS A 47 1.97 -7.46 0.69
CA HIS A 47 1.78 -6.03 0.79
C HIS A 47 0.71 -5.70 1.83
N MET A 48 1.05 -4.90 2.84
CA MET A 48 0.07 -4.34 3.76
C MET A 48 -0.52 -3.07 3.14
N ILE A 49 -1.75 -3.17 2.62
CA ILE A 49 -2.39 -2.09 1.85
C ILE A 49 -3.57 -1.43 2.57
N GLY A 50 -4.02 -1.99 3.69
CA GLY A 50 -5.05 -1.40 4.55
C GLY A 50 -4.47 -0.61 5.71
N HIS A 51 -5.32 0.16 6.40
CA HIS A 51 -4.92 0.94 7.57
C HIS A 51 -4.22 0.06 8.62
N LEU A 52 -3.01 0.44 9.00
CA LEU A 52 -2.17 -0.30 9.94
C LEU A 52 -2.24 0.34 11.33
N GLN A 53 -2.84 -0.36 12.27
CA GLN A 53 -2.83 0.04 13.67
C GLN A 53 -1.44 -0.19 14.29
N THR A 54 -0.96 0.73 15.11
CA THR A 54 0.37 0.65 15.74
C THR A 54 0.59 -0.61 16.55
N ASN A 55 -0.42 -1.08 17.29
CA ASN A 55 -0.34 -2.32 18.08
C ASN A 55 -0.22 -3.60 17.23
N LYS A 56 -0.46 -3.51 15.92
CA LYS A 56 -0.36 -4.63 14.96
C LYS A 56 0.96 -4.66 14.20
N VAL A 57 1.74 -3.59 14.19
CA VAL A 57 3.03 -3.45 13.49
C VAL A 57 3.98 -4.62 13.79
N LYS A 58 4.08 -5.03 15.04
CA LYS A 58 4.96 -6.11 15.51
C LYS A 58 4.76 -7.47 14.84
N TYR A 59 3.60 -7.71 14.23
CA TYR A 59 3.28 -8.99 13.59
C TYR A 59 3.76 -9.09 12.15
N ILE A 60 3.98 -7.93 11.49
CA ILE A 60 4.26 -7.86 10.05
C ILE A 60 5.66 -7.34 9.70
N VAL A 61 6.32 -6.61 10.61
CA VAL A 61 7.69 -6.14 10.42
C VAL A 61 8.64 -7.32 10.18
N GLY A 62 9.47 -7.22 9.15
CA GLY A 62 10.37 -8.29 8.69
C GLY A 62 9.69 -9.42 7.91
N LYS A 63 8.39 -9.34 7.67
CA LYS A 63 7.62 -10.36 6.93
C LYS A 63 6.93 -9.81 5.69
N THR A 64 6.62 -8.52 5.67
CA THR A 64 6.01 -7.85 4.50
C THR A 64 7.06 -7.28 3.59
N SER A 65 6.81 -7.34 2.29
CA SER A 65 7.67 -6.73 1.28
C SER A 65 7.50 -5.22 1.22
N LEU A 66 6.28 -4.72 1.49
CA LEU A 66 5.99 -3.29 1.43
C LEU A 66 4.76 -2.94 2.29
N ILE A 67 4.87 -1.87 3.08
CA ILE A 67 3.75 -1.30 3.84
C ILE A 67 3.30 -0.04 3.12
N HIS A 68 2.09 -0.05 2.54
CA HIS A 68 1.57 1.05 1.72
C HIS A 68 0.88 2.16 2.51
N SER A 69 0.51 1.90 3.75
CA SER A 69 -0.45 2.67 4.53
C SER A 69 0.18 3.50 5.66
N VAL A 70 1.39 4.04 5.42
CA VAL A 70 2.04 4.88 6.44
C VAL A 70 1.58 6.33 6.27
N ASP A 71 0.75 6.80 7.18
CA ASP A 71 0.08 8.11 7.14
C ASP A 71 0.52 9.07 8.23
N SER A 72 1.41 8.65 9.13
CA SER A 72 1.82 9.46 10.28
C SER A 72 3.22 9.11 10.76
N LEU A 73 3.91 10.10 11.33
CA LEU A 73 5.20 9.91 11.99
C LEU A 73 5.09 8.95 13.20
N HIS A 74 3.94 8.95 13.88
CA HIS A 74 3.69 8.04 15.01
C HIS A 74 3.75 6.58 14.57
N LEU A 75 3.06 6.24 13.47
CA LEU A 75 3.10 4.89 12.90
C LEU A 75 4.51 4.53 12.41
N ALA A 76 5.19 5.46 11.70
CA ALA A 76 6.55 5.25 11.22
C ALA A 76 7.52 4.96 12.38
N LYS A 77 7.44 5.69 13.49
CA LYS A 77 8.25 5.44 14.69
C LYS A 77 8.00 4.06 15.31
N GLU A 78 6.78 3.56 15.30
CA GLU A 78 6.51 2.19 15.78
C GLU A 78 7.07 1.15 14.81
N ILE A 79 6.99 1.37 13.48
CA ILE A 79 7.63 0.50 12.48
C ILE A 79 9.15 0.48 12.71
N GLN A 80 9.80 1.63 12.86
CA GLN A 80 11.23 1.77 13.20
C GLN A 80 11.60 0.96 14.45
N LYS A 81 10.84 1.13 15.53
CA LYS A 81 11.08 0.43 16.79
C LYS A 81 11.01 -1.09 16.64
N GLN A 82 10.04 -1.60 15.88
CA GLN A 82 9.91 -3.02 15.63
C GLN A 82 10.99 -3.53 14.65
N ALA A 83 11.38 -2.72 13.65
CA ALA A 83 12.45 -3.05 12.72
C ALA A 83 13.79 -3.22 13.45
N ILE A 84 14.13 -2.30 14.35
CA ILE A 84 15.32 -2.42 15.23
C ILE A 84 15.27 -3.71 16.06
N LYS A 85 14.11 -4.00 16.68
CA LYS A 85 13.93 -5.20 17.49
C LYS A 85 14.14 -6.50 16.72
N HIS A 86 13.80 -6.51 15.45
CA HIS A 86 13.89 -7.67 14.56
C HIS A 86 15.16 -7.68 13.70
N ASP A 87 16.06 -6.71 13.91
CA ASP A 87 17.31 -6.53 13.14
C ASP A 87 17.05 -6.53 11.63
N CYS A 88 16.07 -5.72 11.20
CA CYS A 88 15.67 -5.60 9.80
C CYS A 88 15.37 -4.16 9.42
N SER A 89 15.12 -3.92 8.13
CA SER A 89 14.59 -2.67 7.60
C SER A 89 13.22 -2.92 6.97
N CYS A 90 12.43 -1.85 6.85
CA CYS A 90 11.10 -1.89 6.24
C CYS A 90 11.02 -0.91 5.08
N ASP A 91 10.57 -1.41 3.93
CA ASP A 91 10.18 -0.59 2.81
C ASP A 91 8.74 -0.11 3.02
N ILE A 92 8.51 1.19 2.83
CA ILE A 92 7.19 1.80 3.03
C ILE A 92 6.80 2.73 1.88
N LEU A 93 5.49 2.98 1.76
CA LEU A 93 4.93 4.10 1.02
C LEU A 93 4.23 5.04 2.00
N VAL A 94 4.30 6.33 1.71
CA VAL A 94 3.49 7.32 2.44
C VAL A 94 2.11 7.37 1.80
N GLU A 95 1.08 7.12 2.61
CA GLU A 95 -0.32 7.21 2.17
C GLU A 95 -0.79 8.66 2.20
N VAL A 96 -1.26 9.15 1.05
CA VAL A 96 -1.73 10.51 0.86
C VAL A 96 -3.23 10.51 0.53
N ASN A 97 -4.01 11.22 1.31
CA ASN A 97 -5.42 11.50 1.04
C ASN A 97 -5.52 12.65 0.02
N ILE A 98 -5.31 12.30 -1.25
CA ILE A 98 -5.20 13.31 -2.32
C ILE A 98 -6.51 14.05 -2.60
N ALA A 99 -7.64 13.42 -2.32
CA ALA A 99 -8.96 14.01 -2.53
C ALA A 99 -9.45 14.84 -1.32
N GLY A 100 -8.76 14.77 -0.17
CA GLY A 100 -9.16 15.48 1.05
C GLY A 100 -10.46 14.98 1.69
N GLU A 101 -10.85 13.72 1.45
CA GLU A 101 -12.06 13.14 2.02
C GLU A 101 -11.87 12.86 3.52
N ALA A 102 -12.67 13.50 4.38
CA ALA A 102 -12.53 13.38 5.84
C ALA A 102 -12.70 11.94 6.39
N SER A 103 -13.35 11.06 5.64
CA SER A 103 -13.57 9.66 6.02
C SER A 103 -12.43 8.71 5.65
N LYS A 104 -11.40 9.18 4.91
CA LYS A 104 -10.28 8.37 4.43
C LYS A 104 -9.01 8.61 5.25
N PHE A 105 -8.18 7.58 5.34
CA PHE A 105 -6.84 7.64 5.89
C PHE A 105 -5.88 8.35 4.91
N GLY A 106 -4.68 8.60 5.37
CA GLY A 106 -3.65 9.29 4.61
C GLY A 106 -3.36 10.68 5.13
N THR A 107 -2.12 11.11 5.01
CA THR A 107 -1.74 12.51 5.28
C THR A 107 -2.32 13.43 4.21
N SER A 108 -2.52 14.69 4.51
CA SER A 108 -2.91 15.66 3.50
C SER A 108 -1.79 15.90 2.49
N ARG A 109 -2.14 16.38 1.28
CA ARG A 109 -1.16 16.76 0.25
C ARG A 109 -0.14 17.77 0.79
N ASP A 110 -0.61 18.76 1.54
CA ASP A 110 0.22 19.85 2.03
C ASP A 110 1.21 19.39 3.12
N GLU A 111 0.85 18.37 3.90
CA GLU A 111 1.69 17.81 4.97
C GLU A 111 2.60 16.70 4.48
N ALA A 112 2.35 16.11 3.30
CA ALA A 112 3.05 14.92 2.81
C ALA A 112 4.57 15.11 2.71
N ILE A 113 5.04 16.25 2.21
CA ILE A 113 6.47 16.55 2.09
C ILE A 113 7.13 16.60 3.46
N SER A 114 6.54 17.33 4.41
CA SER A 114 7.06 17.42 5.76
C SER A 114 7.08 16.07 6.47
N LEU A 115 6.04 15.24 6.26
CA LEU A 115 5.99 13.88 6.81
C LEU A 115 7.10 13.01 6.22
N VAL A 116 7.35 13.06 4.91
CA VAL A 116 8.46 12.36 4.25
C VAL A 116 9.80 12.78 4.84
N GLU A 117 10.05 14.07 5.01
CA GLU A 117 11.29 14.62 5.58
C GLU A 117 11.52 14.14 7.02
N GLU A 118 10.47 14.01 7.82
CA GLU A 118 10.58 13.49 9.19
C GLU A 118 10.79 11.97 9.23
N ILE A 119 10.09 11.21 8.39
CA ILE A 119 10.24 9.75 8.32
C ILE A 119 11.62 9.37 7.76
N ALA A 120 12.17 10.14 6.82
CA ALA A 120 13.48 9.89 6.22
C ALA A 120 14.64 9.88 7.24
N LYS A 121 14.45 10.47 8.42
CA LYS A 121 15.42 10.45 9.53
C LYS A 121 15.45 9.11 10.29
N LEU A 122 14.58 8.18 9.95
CA LEU A 122 14.47 6.87 10.61
C LEU A 122 15.30 5.82 9.85
N ASP A 123 16.37 5.32 10.47
CA ASP A 123 17.43 4.54 9.84
C ASP A 123 17.00 3.14 9.33
N HIS A 124 15.93 2.58 9.89
CA HIS A 124 15.42 1.25 9.53
C HIS A 124 14.16 1.30 8.64
N ILE A 125 13.84 2.47 8.09
CA ILE A 125 12.72 2.66 7.17
C ILE A 125 13.25 3.23 5.87
N HIS A 126 12.81 2.68 4.74
CA HIS A 126 13.10 3.20 3.41
C HIS A 126 11.79 3.64 2.74
N ILE A 127 11.67 4.92 2.43
CA ILE A 127 10.52 5.44 1.69
C ILE A 127 10.71 5.15 0.21
N LYS A 128 9.86 4.30 -0.36
CA LYS A 128 9.93 3.88 -1.78
C LYS A 128 9.04 4.71 -2.69
N GLY A 129 8.10 5.45 -2.12
CA GLY A 129 7.17 6.25 -2.89
C GLY A 129 5.89 6.60 -2.14
N LEU A 130 4.82 6.80 -2.90
CA LEU A 130 3.53 7.22 -2.39
C LEU A 130 2.43 6.19 -2.71
N MET A 131 1.39 6.20 -1.88
CA MET A 131 0.15 5.47 -2.13
C MET A 131 -1.03 6.42 -1.99
N THR A 132 -2.05 6.22 -2.82
CA THR A 132 -3.34 6.89 -2.66
C THR A 132 -4.51 5.99 -3.04
N ILE A 133 -5.66 6.29 -2.46
CA ILE A 133 -6.96 5.70 -2.81
C ILE A 133 -7.83 6.84 -3.31
N ALA A 134 -8.05 6.89 -4.62
CA ALA A 134 -8.92 7.87 -5.24
C ALA A 134 -10.40 7.64 -4.84
N PRO A 135 -11.28 8.64 -4.99
CA PRO A 135 -12.70 8.48 -4.75
C PRO A 135 -13.33 7.33 -5.54
N PHE A 136 -14.42 6.77 -5.01
CA PHE A 136 -15.25 5.88 -5.82
C PHE A 136 -16.07 6.72 -6.79
N VAL A 137 -15.95 6.43 -8.08
CA VAL A 137 -16.60 7.15 -9.18
C VAL A 137 -17.20 6.16 -10.17
N ASP A 138 -18.23 6.59 -10.90
CA ASP A 138 -18.82 5.80 -11.97
C ASP A 138 -17.97 5.83 -13.25
N ASP A 139 -17.42 6.99 -13.59
CA ASP A 139 -16.49 7.15 -14.71
C ASP A 139 -15.05 7.19 -14.20
N PRO A 140 -14.16 6.23 -14.56
CA PRO A 140 -12.76 6.23 -14.17
C PRO A 140 -12.00 7.52 -14.52
N GLU A 141 -12.41 8.21 -15.56
CA GLU A 141 -11.80 9.48 -15.99
C GLU A 141 -11.92 10.58 -14.94
N ASP A 142 -12.94 10.54 -14.09
CA ASP A 142 -13.11 11.51 -12.99
C ASP A 142 -11.95 11.42 -11.96
N ASN A 143 -11.26 10.28 -11.89
CA ASN A 143 -10.09 10.10 -11.03
C ASN A 143 -8.76 10.53 -11.64
N ARG A 144 -8.71 10.86 -12.94
CA ARG A 144 -7.47 11.20 -13.65
C ARG A 144 -6.70 12.34 -12.98
N GLN A 145 -7.41 13.39 -12.55
CA GLN A 145 -6.76 14.53 -11.91
C GLN A 145 -6.09 14.15 -10.58
N TYR A 146 -6.70 13.29 -9.78
CA TYR A 146 -6.08 12.81 -8.53
C TYR A 146 -4.81 12.00 -8.79
N PHE A 147 -4.78 11.19 -9.85
CA PHE A 147 -3.58 10.44 -10.24
C PHE A 147 -2.46 11.36 -10.76
N ARG A 148 -2.80 12.41 -11.50
CA ARG A 148 -1.84 13.46 -11.89
C ARG A 148 -1.26 14.19 -10.69
N ASP A 149 -2.11 14.54 -9.74
CA ASP A 149 -1.72 15.28 -8.55
C ASP A 149 -0.75 14.48 -7.67
N ILE A 150 -1.02 13.20 -7.44
CA ILE A 150 -0.09 12.35 -6.67
C ILE A 150 1.20 12.09 -7.44
N LYS A 151 1.14 11.96 -8.77
CA LYS A 151 2.34 11.86 -9.62
C LYS A 151 3.19 13.13 -9.52
N GLN A 152 2.58 14.30 -9.62
CA GLN A 152 3.30 15.56 -9.48
C GLN A 152 3.94 15.68 -8.08
N LEU A 153 3.21 15.33 -7.01
CA LEU A 153 3.75 15.32 -5.65
C LEU A 153 4.97 14.40 -5.53
N SER A 154 4.94 13.23 -6.16
CA SER A 154 6.09 12.31 -6.15
C SER A 154 7.32 12.90 -6.87
N VAL A 155 7.11 13.65 -7.95
CA VAL A 155 8.17 14.37 -8.66
C VAL A 155 8.75 15.49 -7.79
N ASP A 156 7.88 16.27 -7.14
CA ASP A 156 8.29 17.38 -6.27
C ASP A 156 9.13 16.87 -5.07
N ILE A 157 8.75 15.73 -4.49
CA ILE A 157 9.52 15.09 -3.41
C ILE A 157 10.87 14.56 -3.96
N ALA A 158 10.87 13.90 -5.12
CA ALA A 158 12.09 13.36 -5.72
C ALA A 158 13.12 14.45 -6.00
N GLN A 159 12.70 15.63 -6.44
CA GLN A 159 13.58 16.77 -6.71
C GLN A 159 14.28 17.32 -5.46
N LYS A 160 13.75 17.05 -4.27
CA LYS A 160 14.38 17.47 -3.01
C LYS A 160 15.64 16.66 -2.67
N ASN A 161 15.86 15.52 -3.33
CA ASN A 161 17.00 14.62 -3.11
C ASN A 161 17.22 14.28 -1.62
N ILE A 162 16.15 13.92 -0.92
CA ILE A 162 16.19 13.56 0.49
C ILE A 162 16.84 12.18 0.62
N ASP A 163 17.85 12.06 1.49
CA ASP A 163 18.48 10.78 1.78
C ASP A 163 17.44 9.78 2.30
N ASN A 164 17.61 8.49 1.95
CA ASN A 164 16.71 7.39 2.35
C ASN A 164 15.29 7.48 1.75
N VAL A 165 15.10 8.30 0.72
CA VAL A 165 13.83 8.47 0.00
C VAL A 165 14.02 8.19 -1.48
N SER A 166 13.21 7.29 -2.02
CA SER A 166 13.03 7.14 -3.46
C SER A 166 11.55 7.30 -3.81
N MET A 167 11.26 7.84 -4.98
CA MET A 167 9.88 7.99 -5.48
C MET A 167 9.64 7.07 -6.68
N ASN A 168 10.20 5.86 -6.62
CA ASN A 168 10.12 4.88 -7.71
C ASN A 168 8.78 4.12 -7.72
N VAL A 169 8.03 4.17 -6.62
CA VAL A 169 6.76 3.46 -6.47
C VAL A 169 5.61 4.44 -6.33
N LEU A 170 4.63 4.29 -7.23
CA LEU A 170 3.31 4.91 -7.11
C LEU A 170 2.26 3.82 -7.07
N SER A 171 1.74 3.56 -5.87
CA SER A 171 0.66 2.61 -5.63
C SER A 171 -0.67 3.36 -5.71
N MET A 172 -1.32 3.28 -6.86
CA MET A 172 -2.61 3.92 -7.14
C MET A 172 -3.36 3.17 -8.23
N GLY A 173 -4.68 3.25 -8.21
CA GLY A 173 -5.55 2.51 -9.11
C GLY A 173 -6.00 1.16 -8.55
N MET A 174 -7.30 0.90 -8.70
CA MET A 174 -7.99 -0.32 -8.28
C MET A 174 -8.80 -0.90 -9.45
N THR A 175 -9.60 -1.93 -9.21
CA THR A 175 -10.37 -2.62 -10.27
C THR A 175 -11.12 -1.66 -11.21
N GLY A 176 -11.68 -0.58 -10.70
CA GLY A 176 -12.50 0.34 -11.49
C GLY A 176 -11.72 1.39 -12.29
N ASP A 177 -10.47 1.70 -11.91
CA ASP A 177 -9.75 2.87 -12.44
C ASP A 177 -8.25 2.62 -12.72
N TYR A 178 -7.76 1.37 -12.59
CA TYR A 178 -6.34 1.07 -12.78
C TYR A 178 -5.78 1.45 -14.15
N THR A 179 -6.60 1.42 -15.20
CA THR A 179 -6.16 1.80 -16.55
C THR A 179 -5.77 3.27 -16.59
N VAL A 180 -6.64 4.15 -16.08
CA VAL A 180 -6.37 5.60 -15.98
C VAL A 180 -5.18 5.86 -15.06
N ALA A 181 -5.08 5.13 -13.94
CA ALA A 181 -3.92 5.24 -13.04
C ALA A 181 -2.60 4.88 -13.73
N ILE A 182 -2.56 3.84 -14.57
CA ILE A 182 -1.37 3.43 -15.33
C ILE A 182 -0.99 4.51 -16.34
N GLU A 183 -1.94 5.08 -17.06
CA GLU A 183 -1.71 6.18 -17.99
C GLU A 183 -1.09 7.40 -17.32
N GLU A 184 -1.46 7.65 -16.06
CA GLU A 184 -0.92 8.76 -15.25
C GLU A 184 0.32 8.36 -14.42
N GLY A 185 0.88 7.16 -14.66
CA GLY A 185 2.19 6.76 -14.14
C GLY A 185 2.18 5.88 -12.89
N ALA A 186 1.09 5.17 -12.61
CA ALA A 186 1.09 4.13 -11.58
C ALA A 186 2.14 3.07 -11.87
N THR A 187 2.91 2.70 -10.87
CA THR A 187 3.87 1.59 -10.95
C THR A 187 3.36 0.32 -10.28
N MET A 188 2.39 0.48 -9.38
CA MET A 188 1.63 -0.60 -8.73
C MET A 188 0.14 -0.31 -8.80
N VAL A 189 -0.65 -1.30 -9.21
CA VAL A 189 -2.12 -1.27 -9.18
C VAL A 189 -2.64 -2.39 -8.29
N ARG A 190 -3.76 -2.16 -7.59
CA ARG A 190 -4.32 -3.05 -6.59
C ARG A 190 -5.67 -3.57 -7.05
N VAL A 191 -5.70 -4.76 -7.63
CA VAL A 191 -6.89 -5.34 -8.24
C VAL A 191 -7.46 -6.46 -7.37
N GLY A 192 -8.70 -6.30 -6.92
CA GLY A 192 -9.41 -7.27 -6.08
C GLY A 192 -10.52 -7.96 -6.86
N THR A 193 -11.67 -7.31 -7.01
CA THR A 193 -12.85 -7.88 -7.67
C THR A 193 -12.59 -8.28 -9.13
N GLY A 194 -11.69 -7.58 -9.82
CA GLY A 194 -11.28 -7.94 -11.18
C GLY A 194 -10.52 -9.26 -11.29
N ILE A 195 -9.91 -9.74 -10.20
CA ILE A 195 -9.18 -11.02 -10.15
C ILE A 195 -10.02 -12.09 -9.45
N PHE A 196 -10.54 -11.78 -8.25
CA PHE A 196 -11.17 -12.74 -7.34
C PHE A 196 -12.70 -12.75 -7.41
N GLY A 197 -13.31 -11.95 -8.28
CA GLY A 197 -14.76 -11.78 -8.33
C GLY A 197 -15.32 -10.97 -7.14
N GLU A 198 -16.61 -10.73 -7.15
CA GLU A 198 -17.31 -9.99 -6.11
C GLU A 198 -17.23 -10.67 -4.74
N ARG A 199 -17.48 -9.88 -3.69
CA ARG A 199 -17.50 -10.41 -2.32
C ARG A 199 -18.79 -11.17 -2.07
N ASP A 200 -18.67 -12.38 -1.55
CA ASP A 200 -19.80 -13.13 -1.03
C ASP A 200 -20.08 -12.69 0.42
N TYR A 201 -21.02 -11.78 0.59
CA TYR A 201 -21.45 -11.32 1.92
C TYR A 201 -22.33 -12.33 2.66
N SER A 202 -22.76 -13.42 2.02
CA SER A 202 -23.62 -14.44 2.64
C SER A 202 -22.90 -15.30 3.69
N LYS A 203 -21.55 -15.27 3.70
CA LYS A 203 -20.69 -16.05 4.61
C LYS A 203 -20.08 -15.21 5.75
N ALA A 204 -20.45 -13.95 5.88
CA ALA A 204 -20.04 -13.09 7.00
C ALA A 204 -21.05 -13.20 8.15
N ASN A 205 -20.93 -14.29 8.94
CA ASN A 205 -21.53 -14.41 10.28
C ASN A 205 -20.42 -14.66 11.29
#